data_9b64a158a92c280d8bd39cb6b738a3f7
#
_entry.id   9b64a158a92c280d8bd39cb6b738a3f7
#
_cell.length_a   1.000
_cell.length_b   1.000
_cell.length_c   1.000
_cell.angle_alpha   90.00
_cell.angle_beta   90.00
_cell.angle_gamma   90.00
#
_symmetry.space_group_name_H-M   'P 1'
#
loop_
_entity.id
_entity.type
_entity.pdbx_description
1 polymer ?
#
loop_
_entity_poly.entity_id
_entity_poly.type
_entity_poly.pdbx_seq_one_letter_code
_entity_poly.pdbx_strand_id
1 'polypeptide(L)'
;MSTPPMLRQMRHDVWATGKLLERCRSLTMEQLQLTAPGTYGSIQKTFAHIVRANEGYLNTYGVIPQPFIELTASVDEIASRLARVRDAVEQLFKSKNVDFDQKKHDERRKLDLELWVPLAQFSHHGSDHRSQIGTILTLNGLEAPELDVWAYARAEGAIADF
;
A
#
# COMPACT_ATOMS: atom_id res chain seq x y z
N MET A 1 6.05 24.08 8.55
CA MET A 1 6.40 23.63 7.18
C MET A 1 5.23 22.83 6.62
N SER A 2 4.92 22.96 5.33
CA SER A 2 3.85 22.19 4.70
C SER A 2 4.24 20.71 4.57
N THR A 3 3.27 19.80 4.68
CA THR A 3 3.50 18.36 4.44
C THR A 3 3.90 18.14 2.98
N PRO A 4 5.02 17.44 2.70
CA PRO A 4 5.45 17.15 1.33
C PRO A 4 4.37 16.39 0.54
N PRO A 5 4.15 16.71 -0.75
CA PRO A 5 3.15 16.01 -1.57
C PRO A 5 3.35 14.50 -1.61
N MET A 6 4.59 14.03 -1.71
CA MET A 6 4.92 12.60 -1.72
C MET A 6 4.47 11.90 -0.42
N LEU A 7 4.67 12.53 0.75
CA LEU A 7 4.20 11.97 2.02
C LEU A 7 2.67 11.88 2.05
N ARG A 8 1.95 12.90 1.53
CA ARG A 8 0.49 12.84 1.41
C ARG A 8 0.02 11.69 0.53
N GLN A 9 0.70 11.48 -0.59
CA GLN A 9 0.41 10.39 -1.51
C GLN A 9 0.64 9.01 -0.87
N MET A 10 1.73 8.83 -0.13
CA MET A 10 2.00 7.58 0.59
C MET A 10 1.02 7.34 1.75
N ARG A 11 0.62 8.40 2.47
CA ARG A 11 -0.45 8.32 3.49
C ARG A 11 -1.78 7.90 2.88
N HIS A 12 -2.15 8.48 1.74
CA HIS A 12 -3.34 8.05 1.00
C HIS A 12 -3.26 6.57 0.61
N ASP A 13 -2.12 6.09 0.11
CA ASP A 13 -1.94 4.69 -0.27
C ASP A 13 -2.17 3.73 0.91
N VAL A 14 -1.56 4.03 2.06
CA VAL A 14 -1.74 3.25 3.30
C VAL A 14 -3.19 3.29 3.78
N TRP A 15 -3.82 4.49 3.78
CA TRP A 15 -5.21 4.66 4.16
C TRP A 15 -6.15 3.85 3.26
N ALA A 16 -5.98 3.96 1.94
CA ALA A 16 -6.82 3.27 0.96
C ALA A 16 -6.68 1.75 1.07
N THR A 17 -5.45 1.24 1.29
CA THR A 17 -5.23 -0.19 1.54
C THR A 17 -5.90 -0.63 2.84
N GLY A 18 -5.82 0.17 3.89
CA GLY A 18 -6.46 -0.11 5.17
C GLY A 18 -7.99 -0.12 5.08
N LYS A 19 -8.58 0.86 4.36
CA LYS A 19 -10.04 0.91 4.11
C LYS A 19 -10.54 -0.31 3.36
N LEU A 20 -9.83 -0.69 2.31
CA LEU A 20 -10.20 -1.87 1.52
C LEU A 20 -10.04 -3.17 2.33
N LEU A 21 -8.98 -3.27 3.13
CA LEU A 21 -8.75 -4.41 4.01
C LEU A 21 -9.84 -4.52 5.08
N GLU A 22 -10.25 -3.40 5.68
CA GLU A 22 -11.35 -3.38 6.66
C GLU A 22 -12.67 -3.84 6.04
N ARG A 23 -12.99 -3.38 4.80
CA ARG A 23 -14.15 -3.89 4.06
C ARG A 23 -14.09 -5.40 3.86
N CYS A 24 -12.91 -5.95 3.64
CA CYS A 24 -12.72 -7.38 3.40
C CYS A 24 -12.69 -8.23 4.68
N ARG A 25 -12.64 -7.64 5.88
CA ARG A 25 -12.70 -8.39 7.15
C ARG A 25 -13.99 -9.17 7.35
N SER A 26 -15.11 -8.70 6.78
CA SER A 26 -16.40 -9.37 6.85
C SER A 26 -16.59 -10.48 5.82
N LEU A 27 -15.61 -10.70 4.94
CA LEU A 27 -15.67 -11.74 3.91
C LEU A 27 -15.35 -13.11 4.50
N THR A 28 -15.99 -14.14 3.96
CA THR A 28 -15.66 -15.53 4.29
C THR A 28 -14.28 -15.90 3.73
N MET A 29 -13.70 -16.99 4.22
CA MET A 29 -12.42 -17.51 3.67
C MET A 29 -12.53 -17.84 2.18
N GLU A 30 -13.68 -18.34 1.73
CA GLU A 30 -13.94 -18.62 0.32
C GLU A 30 -13.98 -17.34 -0.51
N GLN A 31 -14.64 -16.29 -0.01
CA GLN A 31 -14.66 -14.98 -0.66
C GLN A 31 -13.27 -14.34 -0.74
N LEU A 32 -12.44 -14.49 0.29
CA LEU A 32 -11.06 -14.01 0.28
C LEU A 32 -10.18 -14.73 -0.77
N GLN A 33 -10.57 -15.92 -1.23
CA GLN A 33 -9.89 -16.67 -2.29
C GLN A 33 -10.42 -16.37 -3.70
N LEU A 34 -11.44 -15.51 -3.85
CA LEU A 34 -11.95 -15.09 -5.16
C LEU A 34 -10.86 -14.41 -5.99
N THR A 35 -10.92 -14.66 -7.29
CA THR A 35 -10.03 -14.12 -8.32
C THR A 35 -10.85 -13.59 -9.49
N ALA A 36 -10.22 -12.81 -10.39
CA ALA A 36 -10.79 -12.42 -11.67
C ALA A 36 -9.71 -12.48 -12.77
N PRO A 37 -10.10 -12.64 -14.05
CA PRO A 37 -9.15 -12.55 -15.16
C PRO A 37 -8.39 -11.23 -15.16
N GLY A 38 -7.08 -11.28 -15.34
CA GLY A 38 -6.22 -10.09 -15.38
C GLY A 38 -5.82 -9.54 -14.01
N THR A 39 -6.22 -10.18 -12.90
CA THR A 39 -5.78 -9.80 -11.55
C THR A 39 -4.54 -10.60 -11.11
N TYR A 40 -3.78 -10.06 -10.14
CA TYR A 40 -2.57 -10.69 -9.60
C TYR A 40 -2.85 -12.06 -8.98
N GLY A 41 -4.00 -12.21 -8.31
CA GLY A 41 -4.38 -13.44 -7.63
C GLY A 41 -5.67 -13.25 -6.83
N SER A 42 -5.82 -14.02 -5.75
CA SER A 42 -6.96 -13.86 -4.85
C SER A 42 -6.89 -12.53 -4.09
N ILE A 43 -8.02 -12.08 -3.53
CA ILE A 43 -8.10 -10.90 -2.67
C ILE A 43 -7.03 -10.95 -1.59
N GLN A 44 -6.97 -12.04 -0.82
CA GLN A 44 -6.00 -12.21 0.27
C GLN A 44 -4.56 -12.17 -0.23
N LYS A 45 -4.26 -12.91 -1.30
CA LYS A 45 -2.93 -12.94 -1.90
C LYS A 45 -2.50 -11.57 -2.40
N THR A 46 -3.41 -10.81 -2.97
CA THR A 46 -3.14 -9.46 -3.48
C THR A 46 -2.84 -8.50 -2.34
N PHE A 47 -3.58 -8.54 -1.22
CA PHE A 47 -3.23 -7.73 -0.03
C PHE A 47 -1.86 -8.08 0.53
N ALA A 48 -1.55 -9.36 0.70
CA ALA A 48 -0.23 -9.79 1.18
C ALA A 48 0.88 -9.28 0.26
N HIS A 49 0.64 -9.27 -1.06
CA HIS A 49 1.57 -8.75 -2.05
C HIS A 49 1.78 -7.23 -1.94
N ILE A 50 0.70 -6.45 -1.79
CA ILE A 50 0.79 -4.99 -1.59
C ILE A 50 1.67 -4.67 -0.38
N VAL A 51 1.36 -5.27 0.77
CA VAL A 51 2.09 -4.98 2.02
C VAL A 51 3.55 -5.41 1.93
N ARG A 52 3.82 -6.59 1.37
CA ARG A 52 5.19 -7.07 1.15
C ARG A 52 5.99 -6.14 0.23
N ALA A 53 5.37 -5.66 -0.84
CA ALA A 53 6.02 -4.73 -1.77
C ALA A 53 6.33 -3.40 -1.07
N ASN A 54 5.38 -2.85 -0.31
CA ASN A 54 5.55 -1.61 0.45
C ASN A 54 6.68 -1.72 1.47
N GLU A 55 6.75 -2.83 2.21
CA GLU A 55 7.88 -3.11 3.11
C GLU A 55 9.21 -3.18 2.36
N GLY A 56 9.23 -3.80 1.19
CA GLY A 56 10.42 -3.89 0.33
C GLY A 56 10.89 -2.53 -0.18
N TYR A 57 9.96 -1.63 -0.54
CA TYR A 57 10.30 -0.26 -0.93
C TYR A 57 10.86 0.54 0.25
N LEU A 58 10.25 0.46 1.42
CA LEU A 58 10.70 1.16 2.62
C LEU A 58 12.02 0.60 3.19
N ASN A 59 12.29 -0.69 3.00
CA ASN A 59 13.57 -1.30 3.35
C ASN A 59 14.74 -0.66 2.58
N THR A 60 14.52 -0.17 1.36
CA THR A 60 15.55 0.55 0.58
C THR A 60 16.12 1.75 1.35
N TYR A 61 15.32 2.37 2.23
CA TYR A 61 15.71 3.52 3.07
C TYR A 61 16.15 3.13 4.48
N GLY A 62 16.12 1.85 4.82
CA GLY A 62 16.50 1.36 6.15
C GLY A 62 15.50 1.69 7.26
N VAL A 63 14.30 2.19 6.94
CA VAL A 63 13.27 2.55 7.94
C VAL A 63 12.41 1.37 8.38
N ILE A 64 12.51 0.24 7.69
CA ILE A 64 11.88 -1.01 8.08
C ILE A 64 12.83 -2.16 7.78
N PRO A 65 13.04 -3.11 8.69
CA PRO A 65 13.78 -4.32 8.37
C PRO A 65 13.01 -5.09 7.29
N GLN A 66 13.71 -5.80 6.41
CA GLN A 66 13.07 -6.54 5.34
C GLN A 66 12.31 -7.75 5.93
N PRO A 67 11.05 -7.60 6.24
CA PRO A 67 10.25 -8.71 6.73
C PRO A 67 9.81 -9.56 5.56
N PHE A 68 9.67 -10.83 5.81
CA PHE A 68 9.02 -11.75 4.91
C PHE A 68 7.57 -11.91 5.35
N ILE A 69 6.64 -11.58 4.45
CA ILE A 69 5.23 -11.93 4.62
C ILE A 69 4.88 -12.97 3.56
N GLU A 70 4.32 -14.08 3.99
CA GLU A 70 3.84 -15.11 3.09
C GLU A 70 2.60 -14.66 2.33
N LEU A 71 2.40 -15.16 1.12
CA LEU A 71 1.24 -14.82 0.30
C LEU A 71 -0.08 -15.39 0.85
N THR A 72 -0.01 -16.27 1.83
CA THR A 72 -1.13 -16.87 2.56
C THR A 72 -1.37 -16.24 3.93
N ALA A 73 -0.70 -15.14 4.26
CA ALA A 73 -0.84 -14.45 5.53
C ALA A 73 -2.32 -14.11 5.84
N SER A 74 -2.71 -14.23 7.11
CA SER A 74 -4.07 -13.89 7.55
C SER A 74 -4.36 -12.39 7.38
N VAL A 75 -5.64 -12.03 7.33
CA VAL A 75 -6.08 -10.62 7.25
C VAL A 75 -5.54 -9.81 8.43
N ASP A 76 -5.50 -10.39 9.62
CA ASP A 76 -4.99 -9.71 10.83
C ASP A 76 -3.48 -9.53 10.79
N GLU A 77 -2.74 -10.48 10.27
CA GLU A 77 -1.30 -10.33 10.04
C GLU A 77 -1.02 -9.24 9.00
N ILE A 78 -1.75 -9.24 7.88
CA ILE A 78 -1.65 -8.21 6.85
C ILE A 78 -1.94 -6.82 7.46
N ALA A 79 -2.99 -6.68 8.28
CA ALA A 79 -3.35 -5.44 8.94
C ALA A 79 -2.24 -4.94 9.91
N SER A 80 -1.69 -5.85 10.71
CA SER A 80 -0.58 -5.55 11.62
C SER A 80 0.65 -5.04 10.87
N ARG A 81 0.97 -5.65 9.74
CA ARG A 81 2.10 -5.25 8.92
C ARG A 81 1.85 -3.93 8.20
N LEU A 82 0.62 -3.68 7.74
CA LEU A 82 0.23 -2.38 7.15
C LEU A 82 0.39 -1.24 8.18
N ALA A 83 0.07 -1.48 9.45
CA ALA A 83 0.32 -0.50 10.51
C ALA A 83 1.82 -0.17 10.65
N ARG A 84 2.71 -1.17 10.56
CA ARG A 84 4.17 -0.96 10.57
C ARG A 84 4.63 -0.18 9.33
N VAL A 85 4.05 -0.46 8.16
CA VAL A 85 4.30 0.31 6.92
C VAL A 85 3.94 1.78 7.12
N ARG A 86 2.76 2.07 7.72
CA ARG A 86 2.35 3.43 8.06
C ARG A 86 3.39 4.14 8.92
N ASP A 87 3.81 3.50 9.99
CA ASP A 87 4.77 4.10 10.94
C ASP A 87 6.14 4.32 10.28
N ALA A 88 6.56 3.42 9.40
CA ALA A 88 7.80 3.56 8.63
C ALA A 88 7.74 4.70 7.59
N VAL A 89 6.58 4.92 6.96
CA VAL A 89 6.35 6.09 6.09
C VAL A 89 6.54 7.38 6.87
N GLU A 90 5.95 7.50 8.06
CA GLU A 90 6.13 8.68 8.90
C GLU A 90 7.58 8.87 9.34
N GLN A 91 8.27 7.77 9.70
CA GLN A 91 9.67 7.81 10.08
C GLN A 91 10.58 8.29 8.94
N LEU A 92 10.34 7.82 7.71
CA LEU A 92 11.13 8.21 6.54
C LEU A 92 11.15 9.73 6.34
N PHE A 93 10.01 10.40 6.49
CA PHE A 93 9.90 11.84 6.27
C PHE A 93 10.21 12.69 7.52
N LYS A 94 10.32 12.06 8.69
CA LYS A 94 10.84 12.70 9.91
C LYS A 94 12.37 12.69 10.00
N SER A 95 12.99 11.65 9.47
CA SER A 95 14.44 11.56 9.38
C SER A 95 14.94 12.58 8.34
N LYS A 96 15.62 13.61 8.83
CA LYS A 96 16.12 14.72 8.01
C LYS A 96 17.14 14.22 7.00
N ASN A 97 17.01 14.69 5.76
CA ASN A 97 18.02 14.65 4.69
C ASN A 97 18.15 13.32 3.92
N VAL A 98 17.06 12.71 3.49
CA VAL A 98 17.15 11.77 2.36
C VAL A 98 17.25 12.57 1.08
N ASP A 99 18.39 12.46 0.40
CA ASP A 99 18.52 12.94 -0.98
C ASP A 99 17.88 11.89 -1.91
N PHE A 100 16.70 12.21 -2.43
CA PHE A 100 15.95 11.29 -3.26
C PHE A 100 16.52 11.12 -4.67
N ASP A 101 17.40 11.99 -5.11
CA ASP A 101 18.12 11.88 -6.39
C ASP A 101 19.40 11.04 -6.25
N GLN A 102 19.80 10.70 -5.02
CA GLN A 102 20.95 9.83 -4.76
C GLN A 102 20.71 8.44 -5.37
N LYS A 103 21.72 7.92 -6.05
CA LYS A 103 21.74 6.54 -6.55
C LYS A 103 22.13 5.56 -5.45
N LYS A 104 21.44 4.42 -5.43
CA LYS A 104 21.74 3.29 -4.56
C LYS A 104 21.75 2.01 -5.36
N HIS A 105 22.74 1.15 -5.09
CA HIS A 105 22.77 -0.19 -5.63
C HIS A 105 21.75 -1.10 -4.92
N ASP A 106 20.90 -1.77 -5.69
CA ASP A 106 19.98 -2.80 -5.21
C ASP A 106 20.53 -4.18 -5.58
N GLU A 107 21.17 -4.83 -4.64
CA GLU A 107 21.77 -6.16 -4.83
C GLU A 107 20.73 -7.21 -5.27
N ARG A 108 19.51 -7.12 -4.77
CA ARG A 108 18.45 -8.07 -5.10
C ARG A 108 17.96 -7.93 -6.54
N ARG A 109 17.85 -6.67 -7.01
CA ARG A 109 17.42 -6.37 -8.37
C ARG A 109 18.58 -6.29 -9.37
N LYS A 110 19.83 -6.28 -8.86
CA LYS A 110 21.06 -6.13 -9.64
C LYS A 110 21.06 -4.89 -10.54
N LEU A 111 20.66 -3.75 -9.96
CA LEU A 111 20.62 -2.47 -10.65
C LEU A 111 20.89 -1.31 -9.71
N ASP A 112 21.32 -0.18 -10.28
CA ASP A 112 21.41 1.09 -9.60
C ASP A 112 20.09 1.88 -9.83
N LEU A 113 19.52 2.42 -8.77
CA LEU A 113 18.30 3.21 -8.83
C LEU A 113 18.41 4.50 -8.03
N GLU A 114 17.76 5.54 -8.47
CA GLU A 114 17.58 6.75 -7.69
C GLU A 114 16.50 6.52 -6.63
N LEU A 115 16.71 7.11 -5.44
CA LEU A 115 15.84 6.83 -4.29
C LEU A 115 14.39 7.31 -4.45
N TRP A 116 14.08 8.21 -5.40
CA TRP A 116 12.69 8.57 -5.69
C TRP A 116 11.89 7.42 -6.32
N VAL A 117 12.55 6.49 -7.03
CA VAL A 117 11.89 5.40 -7.76
C VAL A 117 11.05 4.48 -6.85
N PRO A 118 11.58 3.94 -5.73
CA PRO A 118 10.76 3.14 -4.82
C PRO A 118 9.59 3.90 -4.20
N LEU A 119 9.70 5.24 -3.99
CA LEU A 119 8.60 6.05 -3.46
C LEU A 119 7.47 6.21 -4.48
N ALA A 120 7.81 6.51 -5.73
CA ALA A 120 6.84 6.60 -6.80
C ALA A 120 6.14 5.24 -7.01
N GLN A 121 6.93 4.16 -7.03
CA GLN A 121 6.43 2.81 -7.19
C GLN A 121 5.53 2.36 -6.02
N PHE A 122 5.79 2.82 -4.80
CA PHE A 122 4.97 2.52 -3.62
C PHE A 122 3.48 2.81 -3.87
N SER A 123 3.17 4.03 -4.28
CA SER A 123 1.79 4.47 -4.48
C SER A 123 1.18 3.92 -5.78
N HIS A 124 1.97 3.86 -6.86
CA HIS A 124 1.50 3.34 -8.14
C HIS A 124 1.12 1.87 -8.04
N HIS A 125 2.01 1.05 -7.50
CA HIS A 125 1.80 -0.39 -7.29
C HIS A 125 0.60 -0.68 -6.38
N GLY A 126 0.48 0.06 -5.26
CA GLY A 126 -0.66 -0.08 -4.37
C GLY A 126 -1.99 0.23 -5.06
N SER A 127 -2.04 1.31 -5.86
CA SER A 127 -3.23 1.70 -6.61
C SER A 127 -3.66 0.63 -7.61
N ASP A 128 -2.72 0.09 -8.39
CA ASP A 128 -3.00 -0.97 -9.38
C ASP A 128 -3.63 -2.20 -8.72
N HIS A 129 -3.04 -2.67 -7.64
CA HIS A 129 -3.52 -3.88 -6.97
C HIS A 129 -4.81 -3.67 -6.18
N ARG A 130 -5.04 -2.49 -5.58
CA ARG A 130 -6.34 -2.16 -4.97
C ARG A 130 -7.46 -2.13 -6.02
N SER A 131 -7.19 -1.59 -7.22
CA SER A 131 -8.13 -1.62 -8.34
C SER A 131 -8.49 -3.05 -8.74
N GLN A 132 -7.52 -3.96 -8.77
CA GLN A 132 -7.76 -5.38 -9.03
C GLN A 132 -8.66 -6.03 -7.96
N ILE A 133 -8.43 -5.75 -6.67
CA ILE A 133 -9.30 -6.24 -5.59
C ILE A 133 -10.72 -5.66 -5.76
N GLY A 134 -10.86 -4.37 -6.05
CA GLY A 134 -12.14 -3.74 -6.33
C GLY A 134 -12.89 -4.42 -7.48
N THR A 135 -12.18 -4.77 -8.56
CA THR A 135 -12.72 -5.54 -9.68
C THR A 135 -13.23 -6.91 -9.24
N ILE A 136 -12.46 -7.65 -8.44
CA ILE A 136 -12.90 -8.97 -7.92
C ILE A 136 -14.17 -8.82 -7.08
N LEU A 137 -14.21 -7.84 -6.18
CA LEU A 137 -15.40 -7.57 -5.35
C LEU A 137 -16.64 -7.31 -6.22
N THR A 138 -16.54 -6.35 -7.14
CA THR A 138 -17.66 -5.93 -7.99
C THR A 138 -18.18 -7.06 -8.87
N LEU A 139 -17.31 -7.86 -9.48
CA LEU A 139 -17.69 -9.00 -10.31
C LEU A 139 -18.43 -10.10 -9.52
N ASN A 140 -18.23 -10.14 -8.21
CA ASN A 140 -18.90 -11.10 -7.32
C ASN A 140 -20.08 -10.47 -6.52
N GLY A 141 -20.58 -9.30 -6.93
CA GLY A 141 -21.70 -8.63 -6.28
C GLY A 141 -21.39 -8.10 -4.88
N LEU A 142 -20.11 -7.95 -4.55
CA LEU A 142 -19.63 -7.38 -3.30
C LEU A 142 -19.30 -5.90 -3.49
N GLU A 143 -19.72 -5.09 -2.53
CA GLU A 143 -19.47 -3.64 -2.57
C GLU A 143 -17.97 -3.34 -2.36
N ALA A 144 -17.41 -2.49 -3.21
CA ALA A 144 -16.06 -1.93 -3.05
C ALA A 144 -16.17 -0.51 -2.48
N PRO A 145 -15.35 -0.14 -1.48
CA PRO A 145 -15.37 1.21 -0.91
C PRO A 145 -14.73 2.24 -1.87
N GLU A 146 -15.08 3.51 -1.69
CA GLU A 146 -14.38 4.61 -2.31
C GLU A 146 -12.97 4.76 -1.72
N LEU A 147 -11.95 4.78 -2.59
CA LEU A 147 -10.54 4.76 -2.21
C LEU A 147 -9.74 5.89 -2.86
N ASP A 148 -10.40 6.78 -3.56
CA ASP A 148 -9.73 7.88 -4.26
C ASP A 148 -9.21 8.97 -3.32
N VAL A 149 -8.49 9.93 -3.90
CA VAL A 149 -7.90 11.04 -3.14
C VAL A 149 -8.98 11.96 -2.56
N TRP A 150 -10.15 12.07 -3.18
CA TRP A 150 -11.26 12.89 -2.69
C TRP A 150 -11.87 12.30 -1.42
N ALA A 151 -12.09 10.98 -1.39
CA ALA A 151 -12.56 10.27 -0.22
C ALA A 151 -11.55 10.37 0.94
N TYR A 152 -10.26 10.25 0.64
CA TYR A 152 -9.19 10.45 1.62
C TYR A 152 -9.15 11.89 2.15
N ALA A 153 -9.24 12.88 1.26
CA ALA A 153 -9.21 14.29 1.66
C ALA A 153 -10.40 14.67 2.57
N ARG A 154 -11.59 14.09 2.32
CA ARG A 154 -12.73 14.22 3.25
C ARG A 154 -12.45 13.59 4.60
N ALA A 155 -11.89 12.37 4.61
CA ALA A 155 -11.55 11.68 5.85
C ALA A 155 -10.51 12.44 6.70
N GLU A 156 -9.60 13.18 6.06
CA GLU A 156 -8.59 14.02 6.71
C GLU A 156 -9.10 15.45 7.05
N GLY A 157 -10.34 15.79 6.68
CA GLY A 157 -10.88 17.15 6.86
C GLY A 157 -10.21 18.20 5.95
N ALA A 158 -9.55 17.78 4.87
CA ALA A 158 -8.88 18.68 3.93
C ALA A 158 -9.85 19.34 2.94
N ILE A 159 -11.04 18.79 2.80
CA ILE A 159 -12.19 19.38 2.07
C ILE A 159 -13.45 19.22 2.90
N ALA A 160 -14.36 20.18 2.77
CA ALA A 160 -15.70 20.14 3.34
C ALA A 160 -16.72 20.34 2.23
N ASP A 161 -17.84 19.68 2.33
CA ASP A 161 -18.98 19.94 1.45
C ASP A 161 -19.73 21.17 1.97
N PHE A 162 -20.18 22.05 1.06
CA PHE A 162 -20.89 23.28 1.37
C PHE A 162 -22.40 23.04 1.24
#